data_92cc4ed9b36ba202b9ed5f59bcab164c
#
_entry.id   92cc4ed9b36ba202b9ed5f59bcab164c
#
_cell.length_a   1.000
_cell.length_b   1.000
_cell.length_c   1.000
_cell.angle_alpha   90.00
_cell.angle_beta   90.00
_cell.angle_gamma   90.00
#
_symmetry.space_group_name_H-M   'P 1'
#
loop_
_entity.id
_entity.type
_entity.pdbx_description
1 polymer ?
#
loop_
_entity_poly.entity_id
_entity_poly.type
_entity_poly.pdbx_seq_one_letter_code
_entity_poly.pdbx_strand_id
1 'polypeptide(L)'
;MSAAAQPPNYELAGDLKIGQVGIANLRVRTLDVARLGAEMRDRVGRAPKLFERAAVIVDFGGLPGTPDVATARALLDALREAGAIPVALAYGSSDNEKLAVALGLPLLAKFRAQYEAAGDAAPPPTRAA
;
A
#
# COMPACT_ATOMS: atom_id res chain seq x y z
N MET A 1 -32.23 2.22 4.88
CA MET A 1 -32.13 2.12 5.65
C MET A 1 -32.00 2.91 6.38
N SER A 2 -32.24 2.95 6.95
CA SER A 2 -31.98 3.97 7.44
C SER A 2 -31.68 3.87 8.80
N ALA A 3 -30.60 4.41 9.18
CA ALA A 3 -30.19 4.42 10.56
C ALA A 3 -31.23 5.04 11.45
N ALA A 4 -31.98 5.94 10.88
CA ALA A 4 -33.00 6.62 11.67
C ALA A 4 -34.04 5.67 12.21
N ALA A 5 -34.17 4.52 11.61
CA ALA A 5 -35.16 3.55 12.06
C ALA A 5 -34.68 2.69 13.22
N GLN A 6 -33.44 2.82 13.61
CA GLN A 6 -32.87 1.99 14.66
C GLN A 6 -33.42 2.41 16.03
N PRO A 7 -33.83 1.47 16.85
CA PRO A 7 -34.28 1.81 18.20
C PRO A 7 -33.11 2.26 19.07
N PRO A 8 -33.38 3.02 20.13
CA PRO A 8 -32.26 3.50 20.96
C PRO A 8 -31.41 2.42 21.57
N ASN A 9 -31.97 1.26 21.84
CA ASN A 9 -31.20 0.16 22.42
C ASN A 9 -30.83 -0.87 21.40
N TYR A 10 -30.82 -0.49 20.15
CA TYR A 10 -30.47 -1.38 19.07
C TYR A 10 -28.97 -1.76 19.15
N GLU A 11 -28.70 -3.04 19.07
CA GLU A 11 -27.32 -3.51 19.04
C GLU A 11 -26.86 -3.71 17.61
N LEU A 12 -25.74 -3.11 17.30
CA LEU A 12 -25.17 -3.26 15.97
C LEU A 12 -24.55 -4.64 15.83
N ALA A 13 -24.59 -5.16 14.61
CA ALA A 13 -23.96 -6.45 14.32
C ALA A 13 -22.44 -6.35 14.34
N GLY A 14 -21.87 -5.16 14.20
CA GLY A 14 -20.42 -4.99 14.19
C GLY A 14 -20.01 -3.62 14.69
N ASP A 15 -18.78 -3.52 15.15
CA ASP A 15 -18.19 -2.27 15.58
C ASP A 15 -17.14 -1.84 14.57
N LEU A 16 -17.15 -0.55 14.21
CA LEU A 16 -16.17 0.00 13.29
C LEU A 16 -15.26 0.94 14.05
N LYS A 17 -14.01 0.60 14.10
CA LYS A 17 -13.02 1.38 14.84
C LYS A 17 -11.80 1.63 13.98
N ILE A 18 -11.12 2.75 14.26
CA ILE A 18 -9.86 3.08 13.62
C ILE A 18 -8.75 2.57 14.53
N GLY A 19 -7.90 1.72 13.98
CA GLY A 19 -6.78 1.18 14.72
C GLY A 19 -5.48 1.37 13.98
N GLN A 20 -4.40 0.95 14.58
CA GLN A 20 -3.08 1.00 13.98
C GLN A 20 -2.47 -0.38 14.00
N VAL A 21 -1.90 -0.78 12.87
CA VAL A 21 -1.21 -2.06 12.78
C VAL A 21 0.09 -1.85 12.00
N GLY A 22 1.08 -2.67 12.30
CA GLY A 22 2.30 -2.70 11.51
C GLY A 22 2.02 -3.35 10.19
N ILE A 23 2.52 -2.73 9.12
CA ILE A 23 2.27 -3.23 7.79
C ILE A 23 3.52 -2.99 6.95
N ALA A 24 3.83 -3.92 6.06
CA ALA A 24 5.02 -3.80 5.22
C ALA A 24 4.80 -2.77 4.13
N ASN A 25 5.86 -2.04 3.79
CA ASN A 25 5.84 -1.06 2.73
C ASN A 25 6.84 -1.42 1.68
N LEU A 26 6.39 -1.47 0.45
CA LEU A 26 7.29 -1.66 -0.67
C LEU A 26 7.37 -0.36 -1.45
N ARG A 27 8.47 0.34 -1.30
CA ARG A 27 8.71 1.52 -2.11
C ARG A 27 9.45 1.10 -3.36
N VAL A 28 8.79 1.26 -4.50
CA VAL A 28 9.34 0.84 -5.77
C VAL A 28 10.32 1.88 -6.25
N ARG A 29 11.57 1.48 -6.45
CA ARG A 29 12.59 2.38 -6.96
C ARG A 29 12.81 2.22 -8.45
N THR A 30 12.71 1.01 -8.92
CA THR A 30 12.82 0.69 -10.33
C THR A 30 11.66 -0.23 -10.67
N LEU A 31 10.93 0.12 -11.69
CA LEU A 31 9.73 -0.66 -12.04
C LEU A 31 10.14 -1.83 -12.92
N ASP A 32 10.66 -2.85 -12.27
CA ASP A 32 11.05 -4.10 -12.90
C ASP A 32 10.25 -5.20 -12.21
N VAL A 33 9.16 -5.60 -12.85
CA VAL A 33 8.20 -6.50 -12.23
C VAL A 33 8.84 -7.83 -11.87
N ALA A 34 9.63 -8.40 -12.77
CA ALA A 34 10.25 -9.70 -12.50
C ALA A 34 11.22 -9.61 -11.33
N ARG A 35 12.01 -8.54 -11.29
CA ARG A 35 12.98 -8.34 -10.23
C ARG A 35 12.29 -8.11 -8.88
N LEU A 36 11.25 -7.29 -8.88
CA LEU A 36 10.52 -7.02 -7.64
C LEU A 36 9.87 -8.28 -7.11
N GLY A 37 9.31 -9.10 -8.00
CA GLY A 37 8.76 -10.38 -7.58
C GLY A 37 9.79 -11.31 -7.01
N ALA A 38 10.97 -11.37 -7.64
CA ALA A 38 12.05 -12.22 -7.15
C ALA A 38 12.56 -11.75 -5.79
N GLU A 39 12.67 -10.42 -5.61
CA GLU A 39 13.10 -9.89 -4.33
C GLU A 39 12.10 -10.19 -3.23
N MET A 40 10.81 -10.07 -3.54
CA MET A 40 9.79 -10.40 -2.55
C MET A 40 9.82 -11.89 -2.21
N ARG A 41 9.99 -12.75 -3.20
CA ARG A 41 10.07 -14.18 -2.96
C ARG A 41 11.25 -14.51 -2.05
N ASP A 42 12.37 -13.82 -2.26
CA ASP A 42 13.53 -14.01 -1.42
C ASP A 42 13.24 -13.60 0.02
N ARG A 43 12.55 -12.48 0.23
CA ARG A 43 12.21 -12.05 1.58
C ARG A 43 11.26 -13.02 2.26
N VAL A 44 10.25 -13.51 1.53
CA VAL A 44 9.32 -14.48 2.09
C VAL A 44 10.07 -15.75 2.47
N GLY A 45 10.98 -16.19 1.63
CA GLY A 45 11.75 -17.40 1.91
C GLY A 45 12.66 -17.27 3.12
N ARG A 46 13.23 -16.09 3.32
CA ARG A 46 14.15 -15.88 4.43
C ARG A 46 13.43 -15.65 5.76
N ALA A 47 12.27 -15.01 5.71
CA ALA A 47 11.55 -14.65 6.92
C ALA A 47 10.05 -14.86 6.71
N PRO A 48 9.62 -16.11 6.56
CA PRO A 48 8.22 -16.38 6.26
C PRO A 48 7.28 -15.87 7.34
N LYS A 49 7.72 -15.86 8.59
CA LYS A 49 6.84 -15.38 9.66
C LYS A 49 6.55 -13.90 9.53
N LEU A 50 7.43 -13.14 8.87
CA LEU A 50 7.22 -11.72 8.68
C LEU A 50 6.50 -11.41 7.38
N PHE A 51 6.78 -12.17 6.32
CA PHE A 51 6.38 -11.74 5.00
C PHE A 51 5.40 -12.66 4.29
N GLU A 52 5.31 -13.91 4.70
CA GLU A 52 4.36 -14.81 4.03
C GLU A 52 2.94 -14.37 4.33
N ARG A 53 2.16 -14.11 3.30
CA ARG A 53 0.81 -13.59 3.38
C ARG A 53 0.72 -12.26 4.09
N ALA A 54 1.83 -11.53 4.18
CA ALA A 54 1.85 -10.23 4.81
C ALA A 54 1.13 -9.21 3.94
N ALA A 55 0.40 -8.33 4.57
CA ALA A 55 -0.20 -7.19 3.89
C ALA A 55 0.90 -6.22 3.50
N VAL A 56 0.89 -5.75 2.26
CA VAL A 56 1.93 -4.87 1.74
C VAL A 56 1.28 -3.66 1.11
N ILE A 57 1.81 -2.48 1.44
CA ILE A 57 1.45 -1.24 0.78
C ILE A 57 2.50 -0.99 -0.29
N VAL A 58 2.06 -0.72 -1.51
CA VAL A 58 2.97 -0.48 -2.63
C VAL A 58 3.06 1.02 -2.88
N ASP A 59 4.26 1.56 -2.80
CA ASP A 59 4.50 2.99 -2.94
C ASP A 59 5.21 3.27 -4.25
N PHE A 60 4.51 3.93 -5.17
CA PHE A 60 5.07 4.33 -6.45
C PHE A 60 5.66 5.73 -6.43
N GLY A 61 5.70 6.37 -5.26
CA GLY A 61 6.19 7.74 -5.17
C GLY A 61 7.67 7.90 -5.44
N GLY A 62 8.42 6.79 -5.47
CA GLY A 62 9.84 6.86 -5.81
C GLY A 62 10.12 6.84 -7.30
N LEU A 63 9.09 6.71 -8.13
CA LEU A 63 9.24 6.65 -9.57
C LEU A 63 9.07 8.02 -10.18
N PRO A 64 9.64 8.26 -11.37
CA PRO A 64 9.45 9.54 -12.05
C PRO A 64 8.00 9.77 -12.49
N GLY A 65 7.22 8.72 -12.63
CA GLY A 65 5.82 8.85 -12.99
C GLY A 65 5.03 7.66 -12.54
N THR A 66 3.71 7.78 -12.59
CA THR A 66 2.83 6.69 -12.20
C THR A 66 2.82 5.62 -13.28
N PRO A 67 2.97 4.35 -12.93
CA PRO A 67 2.93 3.29 -13.94
C PRO A 67 1.53 3.15 -14.53
N ASP A 68 1.46 2.54 -15.71
CA ASP A 68 0.16 2.26 -16.28
C ASP A 68 -0.51 1.10 -15.55
N VAL A 69 -1.80 0.94 -15.79
CA VAL A 69 -2.60 -0.05 -15.07
C VAL A 69 -2.09 -1.47 -15.33
N ALA A 70 -1.75 -1.77 -16.56
CA ALA A 70 -1.31 -3.13 -16.89
C ALA A 70 -0.01 -3.50 -16.18
N THR A 71 0.95 -2.58 -16.16
CA THR A 71 2.21 -2.84 -15.49
C THR A 71 2.03 -2.93 -13.97
N ALA A 72 1.22 -2.02 -13.42
CA ALA A 72 0.95 -2.07 -11.99
C ALA A 72 0.25 -3.37 -11.61
N ARG A 73 -0.72 -3.79 -12.41
CA ARG A 73 -1.42 -5.05 -12.13
C ARG A 73 -0.47 -6.24 -12.20
N ALA A 74 0.44 -6.23 -13.18
CA ALA A 74 1.43 -7.29 -13.29
C ALA A 74 2.32 -7.33 -12.04
N LEU A 75 2.69 -6.17 -11.50
CA LEU A 75 3.47 -6.13 -10.28
C LEU A 75 2.68 -6.71 -9.10
N LEU A 76 1.41 -6.33 -8.96
CA LEU A 76 0.62 -6.87 -7.87
C LEU A 76 0.51 -8.39 -7.97
N ASP A 77 0.33 -8.90 -9.18
CA ASP A 77 0.26 -10.35 -9.38
C ASP A 77 1.58 -11.02 -9.02
N ALA A 78 2.70 -10.41 -9.40
CA ALA A 78 4.01 -10.96 -9.08
C ALA A 78 4.23 -11.01 -7.57
N LEU A 79 3.77 -9.98 -6.85
CA LEU A 79 3.89 -9.96 -5.40
C LEU A 79 3.04 -11.04 -4.77
N ARG A 80 1.83 -11.26 -5.30
CA ARG A 80 0.98 -12.33 -4.79
C ARG A 80 1.59 -13.70 -5.03
N GLU A 81 2.15 -13.89 -6.20
CA GLU A 81 2.82 -15.16 -6.50
C GLU A 81 4.02 -15.38 -5.60
N ALA A 82 4.66 -14.31 -5.18
CA ALA A 82 5.79 -14.41 -4.26
C ALA A 82 5.37 -14.68 -2.82
N GLY A 83 4.08 -14.56 -2.52
CA GLY A 83 3.59 -14.88 -1.19
C GLY A 83 3.10 -13.70 -0.37
N ALA A 84 3.15 -12.48 -0.90
CA ALA A 84 2.67 -11.28 -0.19
C ALA A 84 1.27 -10.93 -0.66
N ILE A 85 0.60 -10.05 0.08
CA ILE A 85 -0.75 -9.63 -0.26
C ILE A 85 -0.78 -8.10 -0.37
N PRO A 86 -0.72 -7.56 -1.59
CA PRO A 86 -0.84 -6.10 -1.75
C PRO A 86 -2.24 -5.66 -1.35
N VAL A 87 -2.32 -4.65 -0.50
CA VAL A 87 -3.61 -4.20 0.03
C VAL A 87 -3.92 -2.74 -0.25
N ALA A 88 -2.92 -1.95 -0.64
CA ALA A 88 -3.12 -0.52 -0.85
C ALA A 88 -1.97 0.05 -1.63
N LEU A 89 -2.19 1.21 -2.22
CA LEU A 89 -1.12 2.02 -2.78
C LEU A 89 -0.83 3.18 -1.85
N ALA A 90 0.37 3.69 -1.91
CA ALA A 90 0.75 4.89 -1.18
C ALA A 90 1.15 5.96 -2.17
N TYR A 91 1.36 7.17 -1.66
CA TYR A 91 1.74 8.36 -2.39
C TYR A 91 0.58 9.01 -3.13
N GLY A 92 0.10 10.10 -2.57
CA GLY A 92 -1.18 10.71 -2.93
C GLY A 92 -1.15 11.68 -4.09
N SER A 93 -0.61 11.32 -5.24
CA SER A 93 -0.77 12.14 -6.43
C SER A 93 -2.11 11.79 -7.09
N SER A 94 -2.61 12.71 -7.92
CA SER A 94 -3.88 12.45 -8.59
C SER A 94 -3.76 11.29 -9.57
N ASP A 95 -2.59 11.10 -10.18
CA ASP A 95 -2.40 9.97 -11.08
C ASP A 95 -2.40 8.66 -10.32
N ASN A 96 -1.77 8.64 -9.14
CA ASN A 96 -1.79 7.43 -8.32
C ASN A 96 -3.19 7.15 -7.78
N GLU A 97 -3.97 8.18 -7.54
CA GLU A 97 -5.34 7.98 -7.13
C GLU A 97 -6.15 7.29 -8.22
N LYS A 98 -5.99 7.74 -9.47
CA LYS A 98 -6.67 7.10 -10.58
C LYS A 98 -6.22 5.64 -10.74
N LEU A 99 -4.94 5.41 -10.56
CA LEU A 99 -4.41 4.06 -10.64
C LEU A 99 -5.00 3.18 -9.55
N ALA A 100 -5.07 3.68 -8.33
CA ALA A 100 -5.62 2.91 -7.22
C ALA A 100 -7.06 2.52 -7.49
N VAL A 101 -7.86 3.46 -7.99
CA VAL A 101 -9.25 3.16 -8.35
C VAL A 101 -9.31 2.06 -9.40
N ALA A 102 -8.47 2.16 -10.43
CA ALA A 102 -8.46 1.17 -11.49
C ALA A 102 -8.05 -0.21 -10.98
N LEU A 103 -7.20 -0.26 -9.98
CA LEU A 103 -6.75 -1.53 -9.40
C LEU A 103 -7.69 -2.03 -8.30
N GLY A 104 -8.65 -1.23 -7.88
CA GLY A 104 -9.56 -1.62 -6.81
C GLY A 104 -8.93 -1.58 -5.43
N LEU A 105 -7.90 -0.73 -5.25
CA LEU A 105 -7.20 -0.65 -3.98
C LEU A 105 -7.33 0.75 -3.39
N PRO A 106 -7.30 0.87 -2.07
CA PRO A 106 -7.26 2.18 -1.45
C PRO A 106 -5.93 2.87 -1.67
N LEU A 107 -5.95 4.20 -1.64
CA LEU A 107 -4.75 5.00 -1.69
C LEU A 107 -4.50 5.60 -0.30
N LEU A 108 -3.35 5.31 0.28
CA LEU A 108 -3.00 5.77 1.61
C LEU A 108 -1.97 6.89 1.47
N ALA A 109 -2.48 8.07 1.18
CA ALA A 109 -1.61 9.21 0.87
C ALA A 109 -0.71 9.60 2.02
N LYS A 110 -1.21 9.53 3.24
CA LYS A 110 -0.43 9.96 4.40
C LYS A 110 0.72 9.05 4.74
N PHE A 111 0.69 7.85 4.17
CA PHE A 111 1.68 6.87 4.54
C PHE A 111 3.08 7.26 4.14
N ARG A 112 3.21 8.09 3.12
CA ARG A 112 4.53 8.47 2.66
C ARG A 112 5.28 9.34 3.68
N ALA A 113 4.58 9.93 4.62
CA ALA A 113 5.24 10.71 5.64
C ALA A 113 6.20 9.87 6.48
N GLN A 114 5.97 8.59 6.57
CA GLN A 114 6.85 7.72 7.31
C GLN A 114 8.19 7.53 6.65
N TYR A 115 8.19 7.48 5.32
CA TYR A 115 9.45 7.42 4.61
C TYR A 115 10.28 8.66 4.86
N GLU A 116 9.64 9.81 4.81
CA GLU A 116 10.35 11.05 5.01
C GLU A 116 10.97 11.10 6.40
N ALA A 117 10.21 10.66 7.39
CA ALA A 117 10.73 10.65 8.74
C ALA A 117 11.85 9.64 8.91
N ALA A 118 11.74 8.51 8.27
CA ALA A 118 12.74 7.46 8.42
C ALA A 118 13.92 7.63 7.49
N GLY A 119 13.66 8.09 6.30
CA GLY A 119 14.62 8.10 5.27
C GLY A 119 15.35 9.36 5.11
N ASP A 120 14.90 10.44 5.55
CA ASP A 120 15.49 11.55 5.25
C ASP A 120 15.48 12.42 6.00
N ALA A 121 15.44 12.21 6.66
CA ALA A 121 15.47 13.04 7.35
C ALA A 121 15.65 14.20 6.79
N ALA A 122 15.76 14.60 6.38
CA ALA A 122 15.73 15.65 5.93
C ALA A 122 15.20 16.21 5.26
N PRO A 123 15.13 16.56 5.20
CA PRO A 123 14.60 17.16 4.62
C PRO A 123 14.10 17.64 4.35
N PRO A 124 14.04 17.98 4.35
CA PRO A 124 13.56 18.38 3.87
C PRO A 124 13.07 18.92 3.56
N PRO A 125 13.09 19.22 3.58
CA PRO A 125 12.58 19.66 3.09
C PRO A 125 12.12 19.94 2.57
N THR A 126 12.35 19.82 2.44
CA THR A 126 12.15 19.99 1.79
C THR A 126 11.59 19.91 1.11
N ARG A 127 11.58 19.73 0.87
CA ARG A 127 11.10 19.67 0.08
C ARG A 127 10.21 20.23 0.05
N ALA A 128 10.15 20.61 0.23
CA ALA A 128 9.50 21.12 0.16
C ALA A 128 9.22 21.66 0.02
N ALA A 129 9.37 21.76 0.09
CA ALA A 129 9.18 22.25 -0.21
C ALA A 129 9.09 22.46 -0.57
#